data_dac198246248061fb599b4f3d3b62a1d
#
_entry.id   dac198246248061fb599b4f3d3b62a1d
#
_cell.length_a   1.000
_cell.length_b   1.000
_cell.length_c   1.000
_cell.angle_alpha   90.00
_cell.angle_beta   90.00
_cell.angle_gamma   90.00
#
_symmetry.space_group_name_H-M   'P 1'
#
loop_
_entity.id
_entity.type
_entity.pdbx_description
1 polymer ?
#
loop_
_entity_poly.entity_id
_entity_poly.type
_entity_poly.pdbx_seq_one_letter_code
_entity_poly.pdbx_strand_id
1 'polypeptide(L)'
;GGKALEGLVIVQAFDRDDRSARYQAFRSAYFKRFQREPGYSSVLAYDAATVLFDAMQRRTEDETLKQALVRHAPFQGLQQQIAFDANGDTPRTVYFTQIRDGRYVLLD
;
A
#
# COMPACT_ATOMS: atom_id res chain seq x y z
N GLY A 1 11.03 -10.27 -20.19
CA GLY A 1 12.28 -9.69 -20.67
C GLY A 1 13.50 -10.55 -20.43
N GLY A 2 13.38 -11.56 -19.56
CA GLY A 2 14.46 -12.48 -19.28
C GLY A 2 15.76 -11.80 -18.85
N LYS A 3 16.88 -12.33 -19.33
CA LYS A 3 18.20 -11.82 -18.96
C LYS A 3 18.46 -10.36 -19.33
N ALA A 4 17.71 -9.84 -20.29
CA ALA A 4 17.90 -8.46 -20.75
C ALA A 4 17.55 -7.44 -19.66
N LEU A 5 16.77 -7.83 -18.66
CA LEU A 5 16.36 -6.95 -17.57
C LEU A 5 17.17 -7.14 -16.29
N GLU A 6 18.12 -8.08 -16.28
CA GLU A 6 18.98 -8.29 -15.10
C GLU A 6 19.71 -7.00 -14.72
N GLY A 7 19.70 -6.69 -13.44
CA GLY A 7 20.36 -5.49 -12.91
C GLY A 7 19.53 -4.22 -13.01
N LEU A 8 18.38 -4.24 -13.69
CA LEU A 8 17.53 -3.06 -13.82
C LEU A 8 17.00 -2.64 -12.43
N VAL A 9 17.13 -1.36 -12.13
CA VAL A 9 16.59 -0.79 -10.88
C VAL A 9 15.27 -0.11 -11.20
N ILE A 10 14.25 -0.42 -10.40
CA ILE A 10 12.89 0.06 -10.60
C ILE A 10 12.41 0.71 -9.31
N VAL A 11 11.74 1.84 -9.45
CA VAL A 11 11.05 2.49 -8.33
C VAL A 11 9.64 1.93 -8.26
N GLN A 12 9.24 1.46 -7.08
CA GLN A 12 7.92 0.90 -6.86
C GLN A 12 7.27 1.55 -5.65
N ALA A 13 5.95 1.59 -5.64
CA ALA A 13 5.19 2.19 -4.56
C ALA A 13 4.71 1.15 -3.54
N PHE A 14 5.05 -0.13 -3.71
CA PHE A 14 4.79 -1.15 -2.71
C PHE A 14 5.88 -2.22 -2.76
N ASP A 15 6.03 -2.92 -1.63
CA ASP A 15 6.98 -4.01 -1.50
C ASP A 15 6.23 -5.35 -1.61
N ARG A 16 6.43 -6.06 -2.72
CA ARG A 16 5.75 -7.34 -2.94
C ARG A 16 6.31 -8.48 -2.10
N ASP A 17 7.48 -8.29 -1.52
CA ASP A 17 8.14 -9.29 -0.67
C ASP A 17 8.03 -8.96 0.82
N ASP A 18 7.13 -8.07 1.19
CA ASP A 18 6.88 -7.69 2.57
C ASP A 18 6.52 -8.92 3.40
N ARG A 19 7.29 -9.16 4.47
CA ARG A 19 7.11 -10.31 5.35
C ARG A 19 6.31 -10.00 6.60
N SER A 20 5.79 -8.77 6.72
CA SER A 20 4.97 -8.42 7.88
C SER A 20 3.73 -9.31 7.96
N ALA A 21 3.29 -9.58 9.19
CA ALA A 21 2.10 -10.39 9.42
C ALA A 21 0.86 -9.78 8.74
N ARG A 22 0.75 -8.46 8.79
CA ARG A 22 -0.37 -7.73 8.18
C ARG A 22 -0.44 -7.95 6.68
N TYR A 23 0.66 -7.77 5.97
CA TYR A 23 0.69 -7.96 4.53
C TYR A 23 0.48 -9.42 4.15
N GLN A 24 1.11 -10.34 4.87
CA GLN A 24 0.98 -11.78 4.58
C GLN A 24 -0.45 -12.27 4.78
N ALA A 25 -1.16 -11.77 5.78
CA ALA A 25 -2.57 -12.09 5.98
C ALA A 25 -3.42 -11.61 4.80
N PHE A 26 -3.19 -10.40 4.33
CA PHE A 26 -3.87 -9.87 3.15
C PHE A 26 -3.55 -10.70 1.91
N ARG A 27 -2.27 -11.00 1.69
CA ARG A 27 -1.81 -11.77 0.54
C ARG A 27 -2.48 -13.15 0.49
N SER A 28 -2.52 -13.84 1.63
CA SER A 28 -3.14 -15.17 1.71
C SER A 28 -4.64 -15.11 1.41
N ALA A 29 -5.35 -14.15 1.99
CA ALA A 29 -6.78 -13.98 1.75
C ALA A 29 -7.06 -13.64 0.28
N TYR A 30 -6.24 -12.77 -0.29
CA TYR A 30 -6.37 -12.37 -1.68
C TYR A 30 -6.14 -13.56 -2.61
N PHE A 31 -5.07 -14.32 -2.39
CA PHE A 31 -4.76 -15.51 -3.20
C PHE A 31 -5.87 -16.55 -3.12
N LYS A 32 -6.38 -16.78 -1.92
CA LYS A 32 -7.48 -17.74 -1.71
C LYS A 32 -8.72 -17.36 -2.51
N ARG A 33 -9.02 -16.06 -2.60
CA ARG A 33 -10.21 -15.58 -3.30
C ARG A 33 -10.03 -15.51 -4.81
N PHE A 34 -8.88 -15.02 -5.28
CA PHE A 34 -8.67 -14.68 -6.69
C PHE A 34 -7.70 -15.61 -7.42
N GLN A 35 -7.05 -16.53 -6.73
CA GLN A 35 -6.10 -17.48 -7.30
C GLN A 35 -4.92 -16.80 -8.01
N ARG A 36 -4.52 -15.64 -7.52
CA ARG A 36 -3.35 -14.90 -8.02
C ARG A 36 -2.79 -13.99 -6.93
N GLU A 37 -1.54 -13.58 -7.12
CA GLU A 37 -0.90 -12.68 -6.18
C GLU A 37 -1.47 -11.27 -6.30
N PRO A 38 -1.60 -10.53 -5.17
CA PRO A 38 -2.00 -9.14 -5.23
C PRO A 38 -0.89 -8.29 -5.85
N GLY A 39 -1.27 -7.27 -6.57
CA GLY A 39 -0.35 -6.28 -7.11
C GLY A 39 -0.55 -4.92 -6.46
N TYR A 40 0.14 -3.92 -7.00
CA TYR A 40 0.07 -2.54 -6.49
C TYR A 40 -1.37 -2.02 -6.41
N SER A 41 -2.14 -2.24 -7.47
CA SER A 41 -3.53 -1.74 -7.52
C SER A 41 -4.41 -2.38 -6.45
N SER A 42 -4.19 -3.65 -6.16
CA SER A 42 -4.95 -4.37 -5.12
C SER A 42 -4.66 -3.81 -3.73
N VAL A 43 -3.39 -3.55 -3.45
CA VAL A 43 -2.96 -2.95 -2.18
C VAL A 43 -3.53 -1.54 -2.04
N LEU A 44 -3.44 -0.74 -3.10
CA LEU A 44 -3.94 0.63 -3.11
C LEU A 44 -5.45 0.68 -2.85
N ALA A 45 -6.21 -0.18 -3.52
CA ALA A 45 -7.67 -0.24 -3.35
C ALA A 45 -8.05 -0.68 -1.94
N TYR A 46 -7.36 -1.68 -1.40
CA TYR A 46 -7.59 -2.14 -0.04
C TYR A 46 -7.30 -1.04 0.99
N ASP A 47 -6.17 -0.36 0.83
CA ASP A 47 -5.80 0.75 1.72
C ASP A 47 -6.81 1.89 1.65
N ALA A 48 -7.26 2.25 0.45
CA ALA A 48 -8.25 3.31 0.28
C ALA A 48 -9.56 2.97 1.00
N ALA A 49 -10.05 1.75 0.84
CA ALA A 49 -11.28 1.31 1.51
C ALA A 49 -11.10 1.30 3.03
N THR A 50 -9.98 0.79 3.53
CA THR A 50 -9.69 0.74 4.97
C THR A 50 -9.65 2.14 5.57
N VAL A 51 -8.98 3.08 4.92
CA VAL A 51 -8.88 4.46 5.37
C VAL A 51 -10.27 5.11 5.43
N LEU A 52 -11.08 4.91 4.38
CA LEU A 52 -12.45 5.45 4.36
C LEU A 52 -13.31 4.90 5.48
N PHE A 53 -13.28 3.59 5.70
CA PHE A 53 -14.06 2.98 6.78
C PHE A 53 -13.60 3.45 8.16
N ASP A 54 -12.29 3.55 8.38
CA ASP A 54 -11.74 4.03 9.63
C ASP A 54 -12.16 5.49 9.90
N ALA A 55 -12.05 6.35 8.89
CA ALA A 55 -12.46 7.75 9.01
C ALA A 55 -13.97 7.87 9.28
N MET A 56 -14.79 7.06 8.62
CA MET A 56 -16.23 7.05 8.83
C MET A 56 -16.60 6.64 10.25
N GLN A 57 -15.89 5.66 10.82
CA GLN A 57 -16.13 5.21 12.20
C GLN A 57 -15.72 6.23 13.23
N ARG A 58 -14.66 7.00 12.97
CA ARG A 58 -14.16 8.02 13.90
C ARG A 58 -14.81 9.38 13.74
N ARG A 59 -15.53 9.58 12.64
CA ARG A 59 -16.14 10.87 12.31
C ARG A 59 -17.17 11.28 13.37
N THR A 60 -17.10 12.52 13.83
CA THR A 60 -18.12 13.11 14.68
C THR A 60 -19.29 13.61 13.82
N GLU A 61 -20.46 13.87 14.43
CA GLU A 61 -21.66 14.32 13.71
C GLU A 61 -21.44 15.63 12.95
N ASP A 62 -20.62 16.52 13.51
CA ASP A 62 -20.36 17.85 12.94
C ASP A 62 -19.24 17.85 11.90
N GLU A 63 -18.61 16.70 11.68
CA GLU A 63 -17.41 16.58 10.87
C GLU A 63 -17.76 15.99 9.50
N THR A 64 -17.26 16.61 8.43
CA THR A 64 -17.37 16.02 7.11
C THR A 64 -16.39 14.87 6.99
N LEU A 65 -16.58 13.99 6.00
CA LEU A 65 -15.65 12.90 5.74
C LEU A 65 -14.25 13.44 5.39
N LYS A 66 -14.18 14.51 4.62
CA LYS A 66 -12.91 15.16 4.29
C LYS A 66 -12.18 15.66 5.54
N GLN A 67 -12.92 16.30 6.45
CA GLN A 67 -12.35 16.75 7.72
C GLN A 67 -11.85 15.58 8.56
N ALA A 68 -12.61 14.49 8.58
CA ALA A 68 -12.22 13.28 9.31
C ALA A 68 -10.93 12.65 8.74
N LEU A 69 -10.79 12.63 7.42
CA LEU A 69 -9.59 12.11 6.76
C LEU A 69 -8.34 12.89 7.12
N VAL A 70 -8.45 14.21 7.27
CA VAL A 70 -7.31 15.04 7.68
C VAL A 70 -7.06 14.93 9.18
N ARG A 71 -8.12 15.02 9.99
CA ARG A 71 -8.03 15.10 11.45
C ARG A 71 -7.54 13.80 12.10
N HIS A 72 -8.03 12.67 11.64
CA HIS A 72 -7.74 11.38 12.27
C HIS A 72 -6.53 10.66 11.68
N ALA A 73 -5.84 11.28 10.71
CA ALA A 73 -4.58 10.75 10.19
C ALA A 73 -3.50 10.73 11.29
N PRO A 74 -2.49 9.86 11.19
CA PRO A 74 -2.29 8.89 10.12
C PRO A 74 -3.16 7.65 10.27
N PHE A 75 -3.45 7.01 9.15
CA PHE A 75 -4.15 5.73 9.11
C PHE A 75 -3.14 4.62 8.81
N GLN A 76 -3.42 3.42 9.31
CA GLN A 76 -2.52 2.29 9.06
C GLN A 76 -2.92 1.59 7.78
N GLY A 77 -2.07 1.68 6.75
CA GLY A 77 -2.18 0.87 5.54
C GLY A 77 -1.54 -0.50 5.72
N LEU A 78 -1.56 -1.28 4.66
CA LEU A 78 -0.95 -2.62 4.69
C LEU A 78 0.55 -2.58 4.92
N GLN A 79 1.24 -1.60 4.34
CA GLN A 79 2.69 -1.53 4.38
C GLN A 79 3.23 -0.22 4.95
N GLN A 80 2.43 0.81 4.99
CA GLN A 80 2.86 2.13 5.45
C GLN A 80 1.70 2.89 6.06
N GLN A 81 2.02 3.92 6.82
CA GLN A 81 1.01 4.82 7.32
C GLN A 81 0.58 5.79 6.23
N ILE A 82 -0.68 6.17 6.25
CA ILE A 82 -1.30 7.03 5.24
C ILE A 82 -1.82 8.27 5.93
N ALA A 83 -1.41 9.44 5.47
CA ALA A 83 -1.87 10.72 5.98
C ALA A 83 -2.19 11.64 4.81
N PHE A 84 -3.07 12.61 5.04
CA PHE A 84 -3.47 13.59 4.03
C PHE A 84 -3.20 14.98 4.58
N ASP A 85 -2.64 15.86 3.74
CA ASP A 85 -2.49 17.26 4.09
C ASP A 85 -3.78 18.05 3.78
N ALA A 86 -3.75 19.35 4.06
CA ALA A 86 -4.94 20.20 3.85
C ALA A 86 -5.38 20.26 2.38
N ASN A 87 -4.49 19.96 1.44
CA ASN A 87 -4.78 19.96 0.01
C ASN A 87 -5.24 18.59 -0.49
N GLY A 88 -5.27 17.59 0.38
CA GLY A 88 -5.62 16.21 0.00
C GLY A 88 -4.46 15.39 -0.53
N ASP A 89 -3.25 15.93 -0.49
CA ASP A 89 -2.06 15.20 -0.93
C ASP A 89 -1.57 14.26 0.16
N THR A 90 -1.03 13.12 -0.26
CA THR A 90 -0.48 12.14 0.66
C THR A 90 0.94 11.76 0.25
N PRO A 91 1.93 11.92 1.15
CA PRO A 91 3.27 11.43 0.86
C PRO A 91 3.26 9.90 0.84
N ARG A 92 4.08 9.33 -0.04
CA ARG A 92 4.21 7.88 -0.15
C ARG A 92 5.66 7.48 -0.08
N THR A 93 5.90 6.39 0.66
CA THR A 93 7.19 5.72 0.65
C THR A 93 7.37 5.03 -0.70
N VAL A 94 8.52 5.24 -1.31
CA VAL A 94 8.89 4.51 -2.52
C VAL A 94 9.94 3.47 -2.18
N TYR A 95 9.97 2.41 -2.97
CA TYR A 95 10.89 1.29 -2.81
C TYR A 95 11.73 1.18 -4.07
N PHE A 96 13.03 1.04 -3.90
CA PHE A 96 13.94 0.76 -5.00
C PHE A 96 14.18 -0.74 -5.04
N THR A 97 13.84 -1.36 -6.16
CA THR A 97 14.05 -2.79 -6.36
C THR A 97 14.95 -3.01 -7.56
N GLN A 98 15.70 -4.10 -7.52
CA GLN A 98 16.56 -4.49 -8.63
C GLN A 98 16.15 -5.88 -9.09
N ILE A 99 16.18 -6.10 -10.38
CA ILE A 99 15.94 -7.43 -10.91
C ILE A 99 17.22 -8.25 -10.80
N ARG A 100 17.15 -9.32 -10.00
CA ARG A 100 18.24 -10.26 -9.79
C ARG A 100 17.69 -11.68 -9.94
N ASP A 101 18.27 -12.45 -10.85
CA ASP A 101 17.84 -13.81 -11.12
C ASP A 101 16.33 -13.90 -11.42
N GLY A 102 15.82 -12.93 -12.18
CA GLY A 102 14.41 -12.87 -12.55
C GLY A 102 13.46 -12.43 -11.46
N ARG A 103 13.97 -11.97 -10.32
CA ARG A 103 13.15 -11.55 -9.17
C ARG A 103 13.38 -10.09 -8.82
N TYR A 104 12.35 -9.47 -8.21
CA TYR A 104 12.49 -8.14 -7.64
C TYR A 104 13.11 -8.25 -6.25
N VAL A 105 14.27 -7.64 -6.06
CA VAL A 105 14.97 -7.64 -4.78
C VAL A 105 14.99 -6.21 -4.26
N LEU A 106 14.50 -6.01 -3.04
CA LEU A 106 14.48 -4.70 -2.41
C LEU A 106 15.91 -4.23 -2.14
N LEU A 107 16.20 -2.99 -2.53
CA LEU A 107 17.47 -2.33 -2.23
C LEU A 107 17.31 -1.48 -0.97
N ASP A 108 18.32 -1.50 -0.14
CA ASP A 108 18.36 -0.71 1.10
C ASP A 108 18.58 0.78 0.84
#